data_d94bc2740f0f1b93fa55950cc1a72a61
#
_entry.id   d94bc2740f0f1b93fa55950cc1a72a61
#
_cell.length_a   1.000
_cell.length_b   1.000
_cell.length_c   1.000
_cell.angle_alpha   90.00
_cell.angle_beta   90.00
_cell.angle_gamma   90.00
#
_symmetry.space_group_name_H-M   'P 1'
#
loop_
_entity.id
_entity.type
_entity.pdbx_description
1 polymer ?
#
loop_
_entity_poly.entity_id
_entity_poly.type
_entity_poly.pdbx_seq_one_letter_code
_entity_poly.pdbx_strand_id
1 'polypeptide(L)'
;MATLVYNNAGKTRNKKLKPQLERLLTDAAGAVGIDKVSVTSGGQDRIGTPNARRTGSTRHDDGEAADIQLLDDGDVLDFDAQRSRFEAFVTEAARLGATGIGAGVTYMGTKTIHVGFGTKLVWGAGGRAVNAPAWLKAAAAKGWDQPPAVAALAKAHIGRNVVMARNGLKLRGGPGLDFGHSTTLKSGLELTVTSFHGAEGEWALVDLDDDGQLDGFVFAAFLTPAEPEDGPS
;
A
#
# COMPACT_ATOMS: atom_id res chain seq x y z
N MET A 1 11.03 -11.07 -6.89
CA MET A 1 10.47 -9.89 -6.19
C MET A 1 10.51 -8.73 -7.16
N ALA A 2 9.39 -8.02 -7.35
CA ALA A 2 9.36 -6.89 -8.28
C ALA A 2 10.22 -5.74 -7.77
N THR A 3 10.74 -4.93 -8.69
CA THR A 3 11.56 -3.75 -8.36
C THR A 3 10.76 -2.47 -8.61
N LEU A 4 11.07 -1.41 -7.83
CA LEU A 4 10.48 -0.08 -8.04
C LEU A 4 11.55 0.88 -8.52
N VAL A 5 11.26 1.62 -9.59
CA VAL A 5 12.15 2.62 -10.16
C VAL A 5 11.44 3.97 -10.30
N TYR A 6 12.17 5.06 -10.13
CA TYR A 6 11.64 6.42 -10.25
C TYR A 6 12.05 7.05 -11.59
N ASN A 7 11.07 7.26 -12.47
CA ASN A 7 11.19 7.93 -13.76
C ASN A 7 10.49 9.31 -13.77
N ASN A 8 10.54 10.00 -12.63
CA ASN A 8 9.87 11.29 -12.43
C ASN A 8 10.84 12.47 -12.22
N ALA A 9 12.11 12.30 -12.51
CA ALA A 9 13.11 13.37 -12.42
C ALA A 9 12.66 14.62 -13.22
N GLY A 10 12.83 15.81 -12.64
CA GLY A 10 12.43 17.08 -13.25
C GLY A 10 10.93 17.39 -13.27
N LYS A 11 10.07 16.44 -12.95
CA LYS A 11 8.62 16.67 -12.86
C LYS A 11 8.23 17.39 -11.56
N THR A 12 7.03 17.96 -11.52
CA THR A 12 6.49 18.61 -10.30
C THR A 12 6.30 17.60 -9.17
N ARG A 13 5.80 16.39 -9.48
CA ARG A 13 5.62 15.29 -8.55
C ARG A 13 6.82 14.36 -8.57
N ASN A 14 7.95 14.83 -8.04
CA ASN A 14 9.22 14.09 -8.09
C ASN A 14 9.71 13.61 -6.72
N LYS A 15 8.93 13.83 -5.66
CA LYS A 15 9.28 13.32 -4.33
C LYS A 15 9.04 11.81 -4.26
N LYS A 16 9.76 11.16 -3.34
CA LYS A 16 9.59 9.75 -3.06
C LYS A 16 8.19 9.45 -2.55
N LEU A 17 7.77 8.23 -2.71
CA LEU A 17 6.55 7.70 -2.12
C LEU A 17 6.78 7.38 -0.64
N LYS A 18 5.69 7.23 0.10
CA LYS A 18 5.76 6.63 1.44
C LYS A 18 6.24 5.17 1.32
N PRO A 19 7.06 4.69 2.26
CA PRO A 19 7.56 3.31 2.25
C PRO A 19 6.45 2.26 2.16
N GLN A 20 5.28 2.54 2.77
CA GLN A 20 4.11 1.65 2.69
C GLN A 20 3.58 1.53 1.25
N LEU A 21 3.56 2.64 0.49
CA LEU A 21 3.11 2.60 -0.89
C LEU A 21 4.13 1.93 -1.79
N GLU A 22 5.43 2.18 -1.59
CA GLU A 22 6.49 1.49 -2.33
C GLU A 22 6.37 -0.03 -2.17
N ARG A 23 6.19 -0.49 -0.92
CA ARG A 23 5.98 -1.91 -0.61
C ARG A 23 4.71 -2.46 -1.28
N LEU A 24 3.58 -1.79 -1.10
CA LEU A 24 2.32 -2.21 -1.71
C LEU A 24 2.47 -2.42 -3.22
N LEU A 25 3.13 -1.48 -3.90
CA LEU A 25 3.33 -1.53 -5.34
C LEU A 25 4.24 -2.70 -5.76
N THR A 26 5.33 -2.92 -5.04
CA THR A 26 6.26 -4.03 -5.33
C THR A 26 5.68 -5.38 -4.99
N ASP A 27 4.94 -5.50 -3.89
CA ASP A 27 4.30 -6.74 -3.47
C ASP A 27 3.17 -7.12 -4.43
N ALA A 28 2.31 -6.14 -4.81
CA ALA A 28 1.26 -6.36 -5.81
C ALA A 28 1.82 -6.81 -7.16
N ALA A 29 2.89 -6.15 -7.63
CA ALA A 29 3.55 -6.52 -8.89
C ALA A 29 4.16 -7.92 -8.81
N GLY A 30 4.90 -8.20 -7.74
CA GLY A 30 5.54 -9.51 -7.53
C GLY A 30 4.56 -10.67 -7.42
N ALA A 31 3.41 -10.45 -6.76
CA ALA A 31 2.36 -11.47 -6.62
C ALA A 31 1.74 -11.90 -7.95
N VAL A 32 1.76 -11.00 -8.95
CA VAL A 32 1.19 -11.28 -10.29
C VAL A 32 2.26 -11.47 -11.37
N GLY A 33 3.51 -11.67 -10.97
CA GLY A 33 4.62 -11.94 -11.88
C GLY A 33 5.03 -10.76 -12.75
N ILE A 34 4.85 -9.52 -12.30
CA ILE A 34 5.34 -8.30 -12.95
C ILE A 34 6.71 -7.96 -12.36
N ASP A 35 7.70 -7.70 -13.21
CA ASP A 35 9.10 -7.53 -12.79
C ASP A 35 9.38 -6.18 -12.18
N LYS A 36 8.72 -5.12 -12.69
CA LYS A 36 9.09 -3.76 -12.35
C LYS A 36 7.88 -2.81 -12.34
N VAL A 37 7.88 -1.93 -11.35
CA VAL A 37 6.99 -0.77 -11.28
C VAL A 37 7.79 0.51 -11.51
N SER A 38 7.41 1.28 -12.50
CA SER A 38 8.04 2.57 -12.82
C SER A 38 7.15 3.72 -12.34
N VAL A 39 7.62 4.50 -11.38
CA VAL A 39 6.93 5.71 -10.90
C VAL A 39 7.17 6.83 -11.89
N THR A 40 6.14 7.22 -12.62
CA THR A 40 6.18 8.33 -13.59
C THR A 40 5.75 9.66 -12.99
N SER A 41 5.00 9.63 -11.88
CA SER A 41 4.58 10.79 -11.09
C SER A 41 4.48 10.34 -9.63
N GLY A 42 5.32 10.85 -8.77
CA GLY A 42 5.43 10.44 -7.37
C GLY A 42 4.80 11.43 -6.40
N GLY A 43 5.42 11.59 -5.23
CA GLY A 43 4.98 12.51 -4.20
C GLY A 43 5.17 13.99 -4.54
N GLN A 44 4.42 14.83 -3.85
CA GLN A 44 4.54 16.29 -3.88
C GLN A 44 4.35 16.88 -2.47
N ASP A 45 4.59 18.17 -2.34
CA ASP A 45 4.33 18.92 -1.10
C ASP A 45 2.84 19.02 -0.80
N ARG A 46 2.49 19.15 0.48
CA ARG A 46 1.12 19.47 0.91
C ARG A 46 0.72 20.87 0.52
N ILE A 47 -0.60 21.11 0.45
CA ILE A 47 -1.17 22.46 0.39
C ILE A 47 -0.71 23.22 1.65
N GLY A 48 -0.26 24.47 1.42
CA GLY A 48 0.20 25.36 2.51
C GLY A 48 1.69 25.21 2.85
N THR A 49 2.42 24.27 2.25
CA THR A 49 3.89 24.23 2.38
C THR A 49 4.50 25.44 1.66
N PRO A 50 5.32 26.27 2.35
CA PRO A 50 5.98 27.40 1.71
C PRO A 50 6.82 26.96 0.50
N ASN A 51 6.72 27.72 -0.60
CA ASN A 51 7.43 27.44 -1.86
C ASN A 51 7.17 26.05 -2.46
N ALA A 52 6.04 25.42 -2.13
CA ALA A 52 5.68 24.10 -2.59
C ALA A 52 5.61 24.00 -4.11
N ARG A 53 6.28 23.02 -4.67
CA ARG A 53 6.10 22.59 -6.08
C ARG A 53 5.02 21.51 -6.12
N ARG A 54 3.83 21.89 -6.55
CA ARG A 54 2.69 20.98 -6.57
C ARG A 54 1.71 21.23 -7.73
N THR A 55 0.92 20.22 -8.04
CA THR A 55 -0.25 20.29 -8.93
C THR A 55 -1.54 20.31 -8.08
N GLY A 56 -2.68 20.60 -8.68
CA GLY A 56 -3.93 20.82 -7.96
C GLY A 56 -4.46 19.63 -7.14
N SER A 57 -4.17 18.39 -7.55
CA SER A 57 -4.62 17.20 -6.81
C SER A 57 -3.85 16.99 -5.51
N THR A 58 -4.57 16.70 -4.43
CA THR A 58 -3.98 16.39 -3.10
C THR A 58 -3.62 14.91 -2.92
N ARG A 59 -3.99 14.03 -3.87
CA ARG A 59 -3.76 12.59 -3.73
C ARG A 59 -2.29 12.21 -3.63
N HIS A 60 -1.41 12.98 -4.28
CA HIS A 60 0.04 12.76 -4.28
C HIS A 60 0.77 13.46 -3.12
N ASP A 61 0.05 14.21 -2.28
CA ASP A 61 0.66 14.89 -1.13
C ASP A 61 1.37 13.87 -0.24
N ASP A 62 2.55 14.21 0.25
CA ASP A 62 3.41 13.37 1.09
C ASP A 62 3.75 11.97 0.53
N GLY A 63 3.65 11.77 -0.77
CA GLY A 63 3.96 10.48 -1.38
C GLY A 63 2.89 9.41 -1.17
N GLU A 64 1.66 9.80 -0.92
CA GLU A 64 0.54 8.87 -0.68
C GLU A 64 -0.04 8.25 -1.95
N ALA A 65 0.36 8.71 -3.11
CA ALA A 65 -0.05 8.14 -4.39
C ALA A 65 1.03 8.26 -5.45
N ALA A 66 0.92 7.42 -6.47
CA ALA A 66 1.76 7.43 -7.66
C ALA A 66 0.96 7.21 -8.93
N ASP A 67 1.41 7.86 -10.02
CA ASP A 67 1.11 7.41 -11.37
C ASP A 67 2.26 6.50 -11.80
N ILE A 68 1.92 5.27 -12.20
CA ILE A 68 2.88 4.20 -12.43
C ILE A 68 2.68 3.54 -13.80
N GLN A 69 3.77 2.97 -14.29
CA GLN A 69 3.77 2.01 -15.40
C GLN A 69 4.25 0.66 -14.89
N LEU A 70 3.68 -0.40 -15.43
CA LEU A 70 4.06 -1.77 -15.15
C LEU A 70 4.98 -2.26 -16.29
N LEU A 71 6.05 -2.93 -15.93
CA LEU A 71 6.99 -3.48 -16.91
C LEU A 71 7.20 -4.98 -16.65
N ASP A 72 7.34 -5.71 -17.75
CA ASP A 72 7.62 -7.14 -17.76
C ASP A 72 8.62 -7.42 -18.89
N ASP A 73 9.68 -8.18 -18.62
CA ASP A 73 10.80 -8.44 -19.55
C ASP A 73 11.39 -7.16 -20.20
N GLY A 74 11.33 -6.04 -19.48
CA GLY A 74 11.82 -4.73 -19.95
C GLY A 74 10.82 -3.90 -20.74
N ASP A 75 9.69 -4.47 -21.16
CA ASP A 75 8.67 -3.79 -21.93
C ASP A 75 7.61 -3.14 -21.02
N VAL A 76 7.20 -1.92 -21.37
CA VAL A 76 6.10 -1.22 -20.70
C VAL A 76 4.77 -1.82 -21.16
N LEU A 77 4.03 -2.39 -20.21
CA LEU A 77 2.73 -2.99 -20.47
C LEU A 77 1.68 -1.93 -20.85
N ASP A 78 0.73 -2.36 -21.68
CA ASP A 78 -0.40 -1.57 -22.17
C ASP A 78 -1.72 -2.26 -21.78
N PHE A 79 -2.60 -1.57 -21.05
CA PHE A 79 -3.80 -2.21 -20.53
C PHE A 79 -4.87 -2.53 -21.60
N ASP A 80 -4.76 -2.02 -22.80
CA ASP A 80 -5.64 -2.45 -23.91
C ASP A 80 -5.15 -3.76 -24.53
N ALA A 81 -3.82 -3.98 -24.55
CA ALA A 81 -3.23 -5.21 -25.06
C ALA A 81 -3.08 -6.30 -23.98
N GLN A 82 -2.66 -5.94 -22.77
CA GLN A 82 -2.42 -6.87 -21.65
C GLN A 82 -3.40 -6.64 -20.49
N ARG A 83 -4.70 -6.52 -20.78
CA ARG A 83 -5.76 -6.21 -19.81
C ARG A 83 -5.72 -7.08 -18.55
N SER A 84 -5.58 -8.38 -18.71
CA SER A 84 -5.58 -9.33 -17.60
C SER A 84 -4.43 -9.08 -16.59
N ARG A 85 -3.29 -8.60 -17.07
CA ARG A 85 -2.15 -8.25 -16.20
C ARG A 85 -2.47 -7.05 -15.31
N PHE A 86 -3.11 -6.03 -15.88
CA PHE A 86 -3.55 -4.86 -15.11
C PHE A 86 -4.70 -5.19 -14.15
N GLU A 87 -5.66 -6.03 -14.56
CA GLU A 87 -6.74 -6.49 -13.68
C GLU A 87 -6.19 -7.26 -12.47
N ALA A 88 -5.23 -8.17 -12.71
CA ALA A 88 -4.58 -8.91 -11.64
C ALA A 88 -3.81 -7.97 -10.69
N PHE A 89 -2.99 -7.05 -11.22
CA PHE A 89 -2.26 -6.08 -10.43
C PHE A 89 -3.19 -5.17 -9.61
N VAL A 90 -4.25 -4.64 -10.23
CA VAL A 90 -5.21 -3.76 -9.53
C VAL A 90 -5.97 -4.51 -8.44
N THR A 91 -6.37 -5.76 -8.70
CA THR A 91 -7.01 -6.61 -7.70
C THR A 91 -6.07 -6.79 -6.49
N GLU A 92 -4.82 -7.10 -6.76
CA GLU A 92 -3.83 -7.32 -5.72
C GLU A 92 -3.49 -6.02 -4.96
N ALA A 93 -3.27 -4.91 -5.66
CA ALA A 93 -3.04 -3.61 -5.03
C ALA A 93 -4.22 -3.18 -4.14
N ALA A 94 -5.46 -3.39 -4.59
CA ALA A 94 -6.66 -3.11 -3.81
C ALA A 94 -6.75 -4.02 -2.57
N ARG A 95 -6.44 -5.31 -2.70
CA ARG A 95 -6.38 -6.28 -1.61
C ARG A 95 -5.32 -5.90 -0.57
N LEU A 96 -4.18 -5.36 -1.00
CA LEU A 96 -3.08 -4.86 -0.16
C LEU A 96 -3.33 -3.47 0.43
N GLY A 97 -4.50 -2.88 0.19
CA GLY A 97 -4.93 -1.64 0.84
C GLY A 97 -4.87 -0.38 -0.01
N ALA A 98 -4.61 -0.46 -1.32
CA ALA A 98 -4.81 0.68 -2.20
C ALA A 98 -6.30 1.07 -2.21
N THR A 99 -6.59 2.34 -1.95
CA THR A 99 -7.96 2.85 -1.89
C THR A 99 -8.27 3.82 -3.02
N GLY A 100 -7.26 4.46 -3.59
CA GLY A 100 -7.39 5.37 -4.72
C GLY A 100 -6.80 4.79 -5.99
N ILE A 101 -7.65 4.38 -6.97
CA ILE A 101 -7.18 3.74 -8.19
C ILE A 101 -7.78 4.45 -9.41
N GLY A 102 -6.93 4.83 -10.36
CA GLY A 102 -7.34 5.58 -11.54
C GLY A 102 -6.70 5.09 -12.83
N ALA A 103 -7.46 5.05 -13.91
CA ALA A 103 -6.98 4.81 -15.26
C ALA A 103 -7.93 5.43 -16.30
N GLY A 104 -7.42 5.70 -17.50
CA GLY A 104 -8.25 6.17 -18.60
C GLY A 104 -7.43 6.63 -19.79
N VAL A 105 -7.80 6.14 -20.97
CA VAL A 105 -7.09 6.38 -22.23
C VAL A 105 -6.89 7.88 -22.50
N THR A 106 -7.93 8.68 -22.31
CA THR A 106 -7.90 10.13 -22.56
C THR A 106 -7.31 10.94 -21.39
N TYR A 107 -6.90 10.28 -20.32
CA TYR A 107 -6.43 10.92 -19.10
C TYR A 107 -4.93 10.66 -18.86
N MET A 108 -4.49 9.40 -18.90
CA MET A 108 -3.09 8.99 -18.67
C MET A 108 -2.54 8.07 -19.76
N GLY A 109 -3.29 7.90 -20.86
CA GLY A 109 -2.98 6.90 -21.90
C GLY A 109 -3.26 5.48 -21.40
N THR A 110 -2.80 4.49 -22.19
CA THR A 110 -3.09 3.07 -21.96
C THR A 110 -2.01 2.36 -21.11
N LYS A 111 -0.91 3.04 -20.81
CA LYS A 111 0.27 2.47 -20.13
C LYS A 111 0.41 2.91 -18.68
N THR A 112 -0.37 3.90 -18.25
CA THR A 112 -0.22 4.50 -16.92
C THR A 112 -1.50 4.36 -16.11
N ILE A 113 -1.35 3.94 -14.86
CA ILE A 113 -2.44 3.91 -13.88
C ILE A 113 -2.03 4.68 -12.62
N HIS A 114 -3.02 5.20 -11.91
CA HIS A 114 -2.84 5.81 -10.60
C HIS A 114 -3.13 4.80 -9.51
N VAL A 115 -2.27 4.72 -8.50
CA VAL A 115 -2.49 3.88 -7.31
C VAL A 115 -2.06 4.67 -6.07
N GLY A 116 -2.88 4.62 -5.03
CA GLY A 116 -2.55 5.30 -3.77
C GLY A 116 -3.56 5.05 -2.67
N PHE A 117 -3.36 5.79 -1.59
CA PHE A 117 -4.21 5.78 -0.41
C PHE A 117 -5.23 6.93 -0.44
N GLY A 118 -6.02 7.07 0.61
CA GLY A 118 -7.01 8.13 0.81
C GLY A 118 -8.45 7.63 0.69
N THR A 119 -9.32 8.44 0.11
CA THR A 119 -10.72 8.05 -0.08
C THR A 119 -10.84 6.87 -1.04
N LYS A 120 -11.59 5.84 -0.64
CA LYS A 120 -11.86 4.66 -1.45
C LYS A 120 -12.67 5.06 -2.70
N LEU A 121 -12.01 5.07 -3.85
CA LEU A 121 -12.58 5.53 -5.10
C LEU A 121 -11.83 4.97 -6.32
N VAL A 122 -12.59 4.61 -7.36
CA VAL A 122 -12.07 4.32 -8.70
C VAL A 122 -12.52 5.41 -9.65
N TRP A 123 -11.61 5.90 -10.52
CA TRP A 123 -11.94 6.95 -11.49
C TRP A 123 -11.25 6.75 -12.85
N GLY A 124 -11.78 7.47 -13.84
CA GLY A 124 -11.22 7.54 -15.19
C GLY A 124 -10.92 8.97 -15.61
N ALA A 125 -11.16 9.28 -16.87
CA ALA A 125 -10.91 10.58 -17.47
C ALA A 125 -11.47 11.74 -16.63
N GLY A 126 -10.68 12.79 -16.48
CA GLY A 126 -11.03 13.96 -15.68
C GLY A 126 -11.09 13.72 -14.17
N GLY A 127 -10.56 12.59 -13.68
CA GLY A 127 -10.61 12.23 -12.25
C GLY A 127 -12.01 11.88 -11.74
N ARG A 128 -12.94 11.54 -12.64
CA ARG A 128 -14.36 11.31 -12.32
C ARG A 128 -14.66 9.81 -12.22
N ALA A 129 -15.37 9.41 -11.16
CA ALA A 129 -15.77 8.01 -10.94
C ALA A 129 -16.71 7.48 -12.06
N VAL A 130 -17.56 8.33 -12.63
CA VAL A 130 -18.45 7.98 -13.74
C VAL A 130 -17.67 7.54 -14.99
N ASN A 131 -16.48 8.10 -15.18
CA ASN A 131 -15.62 7.80 -16.32
C ASN A 131 -14.65 6.62 -16.06
N ALA A 132 -14.73 5.97 -14.89
CA ALA A 132 -13.86 4.84 -14.58
C ALA A 132 -14.17 3.66 -15.52
N PRO A 133 -13.16 3.06 -16.16
CA PRO A 133 -13.35 1.86 -16.99
C PRO A 133 -14.01 0.73 -16.20
N ALA A 134 -14.89 -0.02 -16.84
CA ALA A 134 -15.61 -1.11 -16.18
C ALA A 134 -14.66 -2.17 -15.59
N TRP A 135 -13.60 -2.52 -16.33
CA TRP A 135 -12.60 -3.47 -15.89
C TRP A 135 -11.88 -3.00 -14.60
N LEU A 136 -11.56 -1.70 -14.52
CA LEU A 136 -10.86 -1.13 -13.38
C LEU A 136 -11.73 -1.17 -12.11
N LYS A 137 -13.04 -0.85 -12.27
CA LYS A 137 -14.02 -0.96 -11.19
C LYS A 137 -14.14 -2.40 -10.68
N ALA A 138 -14.26 -3.35 -11.61
CA ALA A 138 -14.41 -4.78 -11.27
C ALA A 138 -13.16 -5.32 -10.57
N ALA A 139 -11.97 -5.02 -11.07
CA ALA A 139 -10.71 -5.44 -10.47
C ALA A 139 -10.50 -4.87 -9.07
N ALA A 140 -10.74 -3.56 -8.88
CA ALA A 140 -10.63 -2.91 -7.58
C ALA A 140 -11.66 -3.46 -6.58
N ALA A 141 -12.93 -3.63 -6.99
CA ALA A 141 -13.96 -4.22 -6.15
C ALA A 141 -13.58 -5.63 -5.70
N LYS A 142 -13.15 -6.47 -6.64
CA LYS A 142 -12.68 -7.84 -6.33
C LYS A 142 -11.57 -7.85 -5.28
N GLY A 143 -10.60 -6.94 -5.35
CA GLY A 143 -9.52 -6.85 -4.38
C GLY A 143 -10.01 -6.34 -3.01
N TRP A 144 -10.90 -5.35 -3.00
CA TRP A 144 -11.46 -4.82 -1.76
C TRP A 144 -12.41 -5.77 -1.02
N ASP A 145 -13.04 -6.69 -1.73
CA ASP A 145 -13.94 -7.71 -1.16
C ASP A 145 -13.18 -8.93 -0.64
N GLN A 146 -11.91 -9.08 -1.00
CA GLN A 146 -11.06 -10.13 -0.45
C GLN A 146 -10.47 -9.66 0.90
N PRO A 147 -10.43 -10.53 1.91
CA PRO A 147 -9.62 -10.22 3.09
C PRO A 147 -8.18 -10.00 2.63
N PRO A 148 -7.44 -9.04 3.21
CA PRO A 148 -6.04 -8.89 2.91
C PRO A 148 -5.39 -10.26 3.13
N ALA A 149 -4.66 -10.75 2.13
CA ALA A 149 -3.90 -11.98 2.33
C ALA A 149 -2.82 -11.69 3.35
N VAL A 150 -3.04 -12.19 4.53
CA VAL A 150 -2.18 -12.02 5.69
C VAL A 150 -0.74 -12.42 5.35
N ALA A 151 -0.58 -13.47 4.54
CA ALA A 151 0.72 -13.96 4.10
C ALA A 151 1.54 -12.99 3.22
N ALA A 152 0.90 -12.10 2.45
CA ALA A 152 1.63 -11.16 1.58
C ALA A 152 2.07 -9.87 2.29
N LEU A 153 1.40 -9.51 3.39
CA LEU A 153 1.73 -8.32 4.19
C LEU A 153 2.49 -8.66 5.47
N ALA A 154 2.35 -9.89 5.97
CA ALA A 154 2.99 -10.31 7.20
C ALA A 154 4.48 -10.60 6.96
N LYS A 155 5.26 -9.54 6.92
CA LYS A 155 6.69 -9.63 7.30
C LYS A 155 6.85 -9.60 8.82
N ALA A 156 5.77 -9.52 9.57
CA ALA A 156 5.80 -9.65 11.01
C ALA A 156 6.50 -10.96 11.40
N HIS A 157 7.42 -10.88 12.32
CA HIS A 157 8.12 -12.03 12.86
C HIS A 157 8.04 -11.99 14.40
N ILE A 158 8.32 -13.10 15.06
CA ILE A 158 8.48 -13.10 16.51
C ILE A 158 9.67 -12.20 16.85
N GLY A 159 9.46 -11.21 17.73
CA GLY A 159 10.42 -10.18 18.07
C GLY A 159 9.92 -8.78 17.72
N ARG A 160 10.84 -7.81 17.60
CA ARG A 160 10.50 -6.39 17.42
C ARG A 160 9.93 -6.11 16.03
N ASN A 161 8.79 -5.46 16.03
CA ASN A 161 8.07 -5.04 14.83
C ASN A 161 7.59 -3.59 14.95
N VAL A 162 7.26 -2.97 13.81
CA VAL A 162 6.72 -1.61 13.72
C VAL A 162 5.31 -1.65 13.17
N VAL A 163 4.40 -0.87 13.75
CA VAL A 163 3.03 -0.68 13.26
C VAL A 163 3.05 0.12 11.97
N MET A 164 2.50 -0.45 10.91
CA MET A 164 2.41 0.16 9.59
C MET A 164 1.02 0.67 9.24
N ALA A 165 0.03 0.44 10.09
CA ALA A 165 -1.35 0.85 9.87
C ALA A 165 -1.48 2.37 9.85
N ARG A 166 -1.82 2.94 8.69
CA ARG A 166 -1.92 4.40 8.48
C ARG A 166 -2.90 5.09 9.43
N ASN A 167 -4.05 4.48 9.66
CA ASN A 167 -5.12 5.02 10.51
C ASN A 167 -5.05 4.44 11.94
N GLY A 168 -3.91 3.87 12.30
CA GLY A 168 -3.71 3.16 13.54
C GLY A 168 -4.16 1.70 13.48
N LEU A 169 -3.63 0.90 14.39
CA LEU A 169 -3.86 -0.54 14.52
C LEU A 169 -4.60 -0.82 15.82
N LYS A 170 -5.75 -1.47 15.75
CA LYS A 170 -6.54 -1.79 16.94
C LYS A 170 -5.88 -2.90 17.74
N LEU A 171 -5.62 -2.63 19.03
CA LEU A 171 -5.25 -3.62 20.03
C LEU A 171 -6.51 -4.25 20.60
N ARG A 172 -6.63 -5.57 20.55
CA ARG A 172 -7.82 -6.32 20.92
C ARG A 172 -7.55 -7.29 22.06
N GLY A 173 -8.61 -7.63 22.80
CA GLY A 173 -8.50 -8.62 23.87
C GLY A 173 -8.43 -10.08 23.39
N GLY A 174 -8.49 -10.34 22.08
CA GLY A 174 -8.38 -11.68 21.51
C GLY A 174 -8.17 -11.68 20.00
N PRO A 175 -7.82 -12.85 19.41
CA PRO A 175 -7.44 -13.01 18.01
C PRO A 175 -8.67 -13.09 17.10
N GLY A 176 -9.38 -11.98 16.92
CA GLY A 176 -10.55 -11.90 16.05
C GLY A 176 -11.18 -10.51 16.02
N LEU A 177 -11.97 -10.24 14.98
CA LEU A 177 -12.68 -8.97 14.84
C LEU A 177 -13.83 -8.81 15.86
N ASP A 178 -14.33 -9.91 16.38
CA ASP A 178 -15.42 -9.96 17.37
C ASP A 178 -14.97 -9.56 18.79
N PHE A 179 -13.66 -9.59 19.04
CA PHE A 179 -13.12 -9.11 20.29
C PHE A 179 -13.07 -7.58 20.34
N GLY A 180 -13.50 -7.02 21.47
CA GLY A 180 -13.39 -5.59 21.73
C GLY A 180 -11.96 -5.10 21.61
N HIS A 181 -11.78 -3.83 21.22
CA HIS A 181 -10.46 -3.19 21.24
C HIS A 181 -10.34 -2.23 22.42
N SER A 182 -9.17 -2.25 23.07
CA SER A 182 -8.85 -1.39 24.20
C SER A 182 -8.31 -0.03 23.76
N THR A 183 -7.48 -0.02 22.70
CA THR A 183 -6.84 1.19 22.19
C THR A 183 -6.52 1.04 20.69
N THR A 184 -6.03 2.14 20.10
CA THR A 184 -5.56 2.18 18.72
C THR A 184 -4.09 2.62 18.71
N LEU A 185 -3.23 1.71 18.30
CA LEU A 185 -1.79 1.92 18.20
C LEU A 185 -1.48 2.82 17.00
N LYS A 186 -0.57 3.78 17.20
CA LYS A 186 -0.18 4.72 16.13
C LYS A 186 0.75 4.05 15.13
N SER A 187 0.69 4.50 13.87
CA SER A 187 1.69 4.15 12.86
C SER A 187 3.09 4.56 13.33
N GLY A 188 4.07 3.68 13.14
CA GLY A 188 5.45 3.88 13.60
C GLY A 188 5.72 3.44 15.05
N LEU A 189 4.69 3.01 15.80
CA LEU A 189 4.92 2.43 17.11
C LEU A 189 5.68 1.11 16.97
N GLU A 190 6.76 0.95 17.73
CA GLU A 190 7.44 -0.33 17.90
C GLU A 190 6.77 -1.16 18.97
N LEU A 191 6.77 -2.49 18.79
CA LEU A 191 6.21 -3.47 19.70
C LEU A 191 6.90 -4.83 19.49
N THR A 192 6.81 -5.70 20.48
CA THR A 192 7.34 -7.06 20.40
C THR A 192 6.20 -8.05 20.13
N VAL A 193 6.31 -8.83 19.04
CA VAL A 193 5.44 -9.96 18.73
C VAL A 193 5.97 -11.20 19.44
N THR A 194 5.12 -11.82 20.26
CA THR A 194 5.47 -13.02 21.04
C THR A 194 4.98 -14.31 20.38
N SER A 195 3.84 -14.26 19.70
CA SER A 195 3.29 -15.42 18.98
C SER A 195 2.25 -14.99 17.93
N PHE A 196 1.95 -15.93 17.02
CA PHE A 196 0.89 -15.76 16.03
C PHE A 196 -0.29 -16.70 16.31
N HIS A 197 -1.50 -16.22 16.06
CA HIS A 197 -2.77 -16.90 16.30
C HIS A 197 -3.71 -16.75 15.10
N GLY A 198 -4.72 -17.63 15.02
CA GLY A 198 -5.62 -17.74 13.89
C GLY A 198 -5.21 -18.87 12.95
N ALA A 199 -6.07 -19.23 11.99
CA ALA A 199 -5.81 -20.38 11.10
C ALA A 199 -4.58 -20.20 10.21
N GLU A 200 -4.25 -18.93 9.88
CA GLU A 200 -3.12 -18.55 9.03
C GLU A 200 -2.11 -17.64 9.76
N GLY A 201 -2.20 -17.53 11.09
CA GLY A 201 -1.32 -16.65 11.86
C GLY A 201 -1.63 -15.16 11.69
N GLU A 202 -2.86 -14.83 11.35
CA GLU A 202 -3.29 -13.47 11.03
C GLU A 202 -3.35 -12.51 12.20
N TRP A 203 -3.25 -13.02 13.44
CA TRP A 203 -3.24 -12.25 14.67
C TRP A 203 -1.91 -12.40 15.39
N ALA A 204 -1.27 -11.31 15.72
CA ALA A 204 -0.06 -11.27 16.54
C ALA A 204 -0.42 -10.92 17.99
N LEU A 205 0.02 -11.74 18.94
CA LEU A 205 0.00 -11.42 20.35
C LEU A 205 1.24 -10.56 20.65
N VAL A 206 1.02 -9.42 21.28
CA VAL A 206 2.06 -8.38 21.41
C VAL A 206 2.27 -7.92 22.84
N ASP A 207 3.50 -7.50 23.09
CA ASP A 207 3.98 -6.76 24.23
C ASP A 207 4.39 -5.36 23.69
N LEU A 208 3.81 -4.28 24.23
CA LEU A 208 3.94 -2.93 23.68
C LEU A 208 5.15 -2.19 24.20
N ASP A 209 5.55 -2.45 25.42
CA ASP A 209 6.60 -1.73 26.15
C ASP A 209 7.78 -2.61 26.58
N ASP A 210 7.78 -3.86 26.11
CA ASP A 210 8.85 -4.85 26.29
C ASP A 210 9.07 -5.22 27.78
N ASP A 211 7.99 -5.14 28.58
CA ASP A 211 8.02 -5.45 30.01
C ASP A 211 7.76 -6.94 30.33
N GLY A 212 7.49 -7.74 29.29
CA GLY A 212 7.21 -9.17 29.38
C GLY A 212 5.75 -9.48 29.69
N GLN A 213 4.88 -8.49 29.80
CA GLN A 213 3.44 -8.67 29.90
C GLN A 213 2.78 -8.57 28.51
N LEU A 214 1.73 -9.35 28.31
CA LEU A 214 1.04 -9.40 27.03
C LEU A 214 -0.15 -8.44 27.02
N ASP A 215 -0.10 -7.45 26.13
CA ASP A 215 -1.10 -6.38 26.05
C ASP A 215 -2.35 -6.75 25.26
N GLY A 216 -2.21 -7.66 24.31
CA GLY A 216 -3.32 -8.08 23.48
C GLY A 216 -2.94 -8.48 22.06
N PHE A 217 -3.94 -8.48 21.20
CA PHE A 217 -3.81 -8.97 19.84
C PHE A 217 -3.96 -7.84 18.82
N VAL A 218 -3.11 -7.85 17.82
CA VAL A 218 -3.19 -6.98 16.66
C VAL A 218 -3.22 -7.79 15.37
N PHE A 219 -3.76 -7.20 14.30
CA PHE A 219 -3.76 -7.87 13.01
C PHE A 219 -2.36 -7.81 12.40
N ALA A 220 -1.71 -8.97 12.27
CA ALA A 220 -0.30 -9.11 11.92
C ALA A 220 0.08 -8.48 10.57
N ALA A 221 -0.87 -8.43 9.64
CA ALA A 221 -0.68 -7.82 8.32
C ALA A 221 -0.27 -6.34 8.34
N PHE A 222 -0.46 -5.65 9.47
CA PHE A 222 -0.07 -4.25 9.65
C PHE A 222 1.21 -4.07 10.46
N LEU A 223 1.98 -5.13 10.59
CA LEU A 223 3.29 -5.11 11.23
C LEU A 223 4.40 -5.36 10.21
N THR A 224 5.57 -4.83 10.46
CA THR A 224 6.82 -5.11 9.72
C THR A 224 7.95 -5.25 10.72
N PRO A 225 8.98 -6.09 10.45
CA PRO A 225 10.18 -6.12 11.28
C PRO A 225 10.72 -4.72 11.54
N ALA A 226 11.07 -4.42 12.78
CA ALA A 226 11.90 -3.25 13.06
C ALA A 226 13.28 -3.46 12.41
N GLU A 227 13.86 -2.38 11.87
CA GLU A 227 15.24 -2.46 11.40
C GLU A 227 16.16 -2.75 12.60
N PRO A 228 17.17 -3.60 12.44
CA PRO A 228 18.14 -3.79 13.50
C PRO A 228 18.77 -2.43 13.83
N GLU A 229 18.87 -2.07 15.10
CA GLU A 229 19.66 -0.91 15.49
C GLU A 229 21.09 -1.17 15.03
N ASP A 230 21.58 -0.34 14.09
CA ASP A 230 22.99 -0.34 13.71
C ASP A 230 23.78 -0.03 15.00
N GLY A 231 24.37 -1.07 15.56
CA GLY A 231 25.24 -0.92 16.71
C GLY A 231 26.38 0.07 16.37
N PRO A 232 26.88 0.82 17.35
CA PRO A 232 27.95 1.79 17.14
C PRO A 232 29.16 1.10 16.54
N SER A 233 29.60 1.63 15.37
CA SER A 233 30.84 1.27 14.68
C SER A 233 32.06 1.62 15.51
#